data_ffcd8cbabb93337813960caacc14d021
#
_entry.id   ffcd8cbabb93337813960caacc14d021
#
_cell.length_a   1.000
_cell.length_b   1.000
_cell.length_c   1.000
_cell.angle_alpha   90.00
_cell.angle_beta   90.00
_cell.angle_gamma   90.00
#
_symmetry.space_group_name_H-M   'P 1'
#
loop_
_entity.id
_entity.type
_entity.pdbx_description
1 polymer ?
#
loop_
_entity_poly.entity_id
_entity_poly.type
_entity_poly.pdbx_seq_one_letter_code
_entity_poly.pdbx_strand_id
1 'polypeptide(L)'
;MVQSIAGNPLVSEAPVEAGAGGAPVGAAFVGRPRQRARGLAHGLVEDLGEKIRSQSLRPGDKLPTESAIMQAYGVSRTVVREALSKLQAGGLVETLHGVGTFVLQPRSGGVFRLDPGEIAASVDVLAVLELRISLETESAGLAASRRTDEQLVAMRQALDDFEKNVVVAGDTVGPDFRFHLQIAQSTGNPYFADIMRHLGTTLIPRTRISAIRTHEGGAPYLSRVNREHEEIYAAIARRDPESARAAMRIHLTNSRERLRIAQEAAQQKAKADAAASAAGQGAPAP
;
A
#
# COMPACT_ATOMS: atom_id res chain seq x y z
N MET A 1 -51.14 6.70 52.25
CA MET A 1 -52.27 7.39 51.58
C MET A 1 -52.15 7.03 50.15
N VAL A 2 -52.96 6.12 49.73
CA VAL A 2 -54.16 6.23 48.89
C VAL A 2 -53.76 6.35 47.44
N GLN A 3 -53.84 5.24 46.75
CA GLN A 3 -54.85 4.67 45.82
C GLN A 3 -54.58 5.08 44.38
N SER A 4 -54.41 4.15 43.45
CA SER A 4 -55.36 3.23 42.80
C SER A 4 -55.76 3.79 41.45
N ILE A 5 -55.89 3.18 40.30
CA ILE A 5 -56.41 1.89 39.84
C ILE A 5 -56.08 1.78 38.33
N ALA A 6 -55.62 0.66 37.86
CA ALA A 6 -56.23 -0.32 36.95
C ALA A 6 -56.46 0.01 35.46
N GLY A 7 -56.11 -0.94 34.62
CA GLY A 7 -56.75 -1.19 33.35
C GLY A 7 -55.90 -1.96 32.33
N ASN A 8 -55.85 -3.26 32.43
CA ASN A 8 -55.66 -4.26 31.34
C ASN A 8 -57.10 -4.65 30.89
N PRO A 9 -57.39 -5.28 29.76
CA PRO A 9 -56.62 -6.23 28.94
C PRO A 9 -56.89 -6.14 27.41
N LEU A 10 -56.19 -6.92 26.58
CA LEU A 10 -56.62 -8.04 25.75
C LEU A 10 -55.60 -8.33 24.62
N VAL A 11 -54.98 -9.41 24.73
CA VAL A 11 -54.71 -10.56 23.88
C VAL A 11 -55.30 -10.51 22.47
N SER A 12 -54.47 -10.71 21.44
CA SER A 12 -54.77 -11.52 20.28
C SER A 12 -53.48 -11.95 19.59
N GLU A 13 -53.20 -13.18 19.69
CA GLU A 13 -52.63 -14.23 18.84
C GLU A 13 -51.78 -13.85 17.63
N ALA A 14 -50.64 -14.55 17.60
CA ALA A 14 -49.76 -14.75 16.43
C ALA A 14 -50.44 -15.70 15.41
N PRO A 15 -49.92 -15.76 14.21
CA PRO A 15 -49.41 -17.05 13.73
C PRO A 15 -47.98 -17.02 13.25
N VAL A 16 -47.31 -18.10 13.56
CA VAL A 16 -46.04 -18.59 13.04
C VAL A 16 -46.21 -18.92 11.57
N GLU A 17 -45.32 -18.47 10.71
CA GLU A 17 -44.93 -19.25 9.53
C GLU A 17 -43.44 -19.07 9.21
N ALA A 18 -42.84 -20.23 8.97
CA ALA A 18 -41.49 -20.45 8.55
C ALA A 18 -41.29 -20.10 7.06
N GLY A 19 -40.06 -19.66 6.72
CA GLY A 19 -39.69 -19.51 5.33
C GLY A 19 -38.27 -18.99 5.19
N ALA A 20 -37.30 -19.89 5.09
CA ALA A 20 -35.97 -19.58 4.61
C ALA A 20 -36.05 -18.98 3.20
N GLY A 21 -35.57 -17.77 3.02
CA GLY A 21 -35.45 -17.15 1.72
C GLY A 21 -34.37 -16.07 1.77
N GLY A 22 -33.27 -16.33 1.08
CA GLY A 22 -32.16 -15.37 0.95
C GLY A 22 -32.68 -14.01 0.50
N ALA A 23 -32.25 -12.96 1.16
CA ALA A 23 -32.61 -11.60 0.83
C ALA A 23 -32.17 -11.29 -0.62
N PRO A 24 -33.06 -10.76 -1.47
CA PRO A 24 -32.70 -10.41 -2.83
C PRO A 24 -31.74 -9.23 -2.80
N VAL A 25 -30.67 -9.31 -3.58
CA VAL A 25 -29.62 -8.28 -3.82
C VAL A 25 -30.22 -6.92 -4.25
N GLY A 26 -31.53 -6.82 -4.46
CA GLY A 26 -32.24 -5.61 -4.82
C GLY A 26 -32.41 -4.56 -3.72
N ALA A 27 -32.30 -4.91 -2.44
CA ALA A 27 -32.56 -3.98 -1.34
C ALA A 27 -31.45 -2.94 -1.10
N ALA A 28 -30.22 -3.17 -1.61
CA ALA A 28 -29.10 -2.24 -1.48
C ALA A 28 -29.11 -1.09 -2.52
N PHE A 29 -30.05 -1.11 -3.51
CA PHE A 29 -30.09 -0.20 -4.64
C PHE A 29 -31.26 0.81 -4.62
N VAL A 30 -31.58 1.37 -3.45
CA VAL A 30 -32.57 2.47 -3.39
C VAL A 30 -31.84 3.79 -3.66
N GLY A 31 -32.06 4.38 -4.84
CA GLY A 31 -31.44 5.63 -5.27
C GLY A 31 -32.06 6.85 -4.59
N ARG A 32 -31.27 7.86 -4.29
CA ARG A 32 -31.72 9.20 -3.83
C ARG A 32 -32.13 10.07 -5.03
N PRO A 33 -33.15 10.95 -4.90
CA PRO A 33 -33.65 11.76 -6.01
C PRO A 33 -32.76 12.95 -6.37
N ARG A 34 -32.74 13.21 -7.64
CA ARG A 34 -32.13 14.23 -8.53
C ARG A 34 -31.36 15.41 -7.91
N GLN A 35 -30.09 15.53 -8.34
CA GLN A 35 -29.36 16.80 -8.47
C GLN A 35 -28.82 16.96 -9.92
N ARG A 36 -28.61 18.26 -10.37
CA ARG A 36 -28.30 18.66 -11.76
C ARG A 36 -27.13 17.90 -12.42
N ALA A 37 -27.17 17.73 -13.74
CA ALA A 37 -26.42 16.79 -14.56
C ALA A 37 -24.88 16.68 -14.35
N ARG A 38 -24.18 17.70 -13.84
CA ARG A 38 -22.75 17.59 -13.45
C ARG A 38 -22.52 16.91 -12.09
N GLY A 39 -23.56 16.84 -11.24
CA GLY A 39 -23.51 16.19 -9.94
C GLY A 39 -23.92 14.70 -9.98
N LEU A 40 -24.63 14.26 -11.03
CA LEU A 40 -25.23 12.93 -11.05
C LEU A 40 -24.19 11.80 -11.18
N ALA A 41 -23.19 11.97 -12.05
CA ALA A 41 -22.10 11.01 -12.15
C ALA A 41 -21.24 10.99 -10.89
N HIS A 42 -21.00 12.16 -10.28
CA HIS A 42 -20.27 12.28 -9.02
C HIS A 42 -21.03 11.62 -7.87
N GLY A 43 -22.32 11.92 -7.72
CA GLY A 43 -23.15 11.29 -6.70
C GLY A 43 -23.24 9.75 -6.84
N LEU A 44 -23.28 9.24 -8.07
CA LEU A 44 -23.23 7.80 -8.31
C LEU A 44 -21.87 7.18 -7.95
N VAL A 45 -20.77 7.88 -8.23
CA VAL A 45 -19.41 7.46 -7.82
C VAL A 45 -19.29 7.45 -6.30
N GLU A 46 -19.79 8.48 -5.61
CA GLU A 46 -19.76 8.56 -4.15
C GLU A 46 -20.56 7.44 -3.50
N ASP A 47 -21.79 7.19 -3.95
CA ASP A 47 -22.68 6.16 -3.38
C ASP A 47 -22.13 4.75 -3.62
N LEU A 48 -21.71 4.42 -4.85
CA LEU A 48 -21.09 3.12 -5.13
C LEU A 48 -19.75 2.96 -4.42
N GLY A 49 -18.94 4.02 -4.36
CA GLY A 49 -17.67 4.03 -3.63
C GLY A 49 -17.87 3.82 -2.13
N GLU A 50 -18.90 4.40 -1.53
CA GLU A 50 -19.24 4.18 -0.12
C GLU A 50 -19.70 2.73 0.14
N LYS A 51 -20.52 2.17 -0.75
CA LYS A 51 -20.94 0.75 -0.66
C LYS A 51 -19.76 -0.21 -0.75
N ILE A 52 -18.75 0.12 -1.55
CA ILE A 52 -17.52 -0.67 -1.62
C ILE A 52 -16.67 -0.49 -0.34
N ARG A 53 -16.50 0.73 0.14
CA ARG A 53 -15.74 1.00 1.37
C ARG A 53 -16.39 0.40 2.62
N SER A 54 -17.71 0.47 2.73
CA SER A 54 -18.48 -0.13 3.83
C SER A 54 -18.66 -1.65 3.70
N GLN A 55 -18.09 -2.26 2.67
CA GLN A 55 -18.21 -3.69 2.36
C GLN A 55 -19.66 -4.19 2.13
N SER A 56 -20.58 -3.29 1.84
CA SER A 56 -21.93 -3.64 1.34
C SER A 56 -21.86 -4.23 -0.06
N LEU A 57 -20.83 -3.82 -0.85
CA LEU A 57 -20.38 -4.45 -2.07
C LEU A 57 -18.97 -4.98 -1.80
N ARG A 58 -18.79 -6.28 -1.80
CA ARG A 58 -17.53 -6.95 -1.44
C ARG A 58 -16.62 -7.12 -2.65
N PRO A 59 -15.31 -7.22 -2.47
CA PRO A 59 -14.40 -7.62 -3.54
C PRO A 59 -14.85 -8.94 -4.19
N GLY A 60 -14.88 -8.95 -5.53
CA GLY A 60 -15.37 -10.06 -6.32
C GLY A 60 -16.86 -9.99 -6.64
N ASP A 61 -17.65 -9.15 -5.98
CA ASP A 61 -19.06 -8.97 -6.30
C ASP A 61 -19.22 -8.37 -7.70
N LYS A 62 -20.17 -8.91 -8.47
CA LYS A 62 -20.55 -8.36 -9.76
C LYS A 62 -21.52 -7.20 -9.57
N LEU A 63 -21.19 -6.02 -10.10
CA LEU A 63 -22.12 -4.90 -10.12
C LEU A 63 -23.34 -5.21 -11.01
N PRO A 64 -24.50 -4.60 -10.69
CA PRO A 64 -25.65 -4.66 -11.58
C PRO A 64 -25.32 -4.14 -12.97
N THR A 65 -26.08 -4.57 -13.96
CA THR A 65 -25.91 -4.11 -15.34
C THR A 65 -26.11 -2.60 -15.47
N GLU A 66 -25.52 -1.97 -16.50
CA GLU A 66 -25.73 -0.54 -16.77
C GLU A 66 -27.23 -0.19 -16.76
N SER A 67 -28.09 -1.04 -17.36
CA SER A 67 -29.54 -0.84 -17.39
C SER A 67 -30.19 -0.89 -16.00
N ALA A 68 -29.74 -1.80 -15.14
CA ALA A 68 -30.25 -1.89 -13.77
C ALA A 68 -29.81 -0.66 -12.93
N ILE A 69 -28.58 -0.19 -13.10
CA ILE A 69 -28.08 1.04 -12.45
C ILE A 69 -28.88 2.27 -12.95
N MET A 70 -29.12 2.37 -14.26
CA MET A 70 -29.95 3.44 -14.83
C MET A 70 -31.33 3.48 -14.17
N GLN A 71 -31.97 2.34 -14.02
CA GLN A 71 -33.29 2.22 -13.39
C GLN A 71 -33.25 2.58 -11.90
N ALA A 72 -32.29 2.03 -11.15
CA ALA A 72 -32.18 2.24 -9.70
C ALA A 72 -31.90 3.70 -9.32
N TYR A 73 -31.09 4.39 -10.12
CA TYR A 73 -30.67 5.77 -9.82
C TYR A 73 -31.40 6.83 -10.65
N GLY A 74 -32.23 6.46 -11.60
CA GLY A 74 -32.96 7.40 -12.47
C GLY A 74 -32.04 8.25 -13.34
N VAL A 75 -30.90 7.70 -13.79
CA VAL A 75 -29.87 8.41 -14.56
C VAL A 75 -29.73 7.86 -15.99
N SER A 76 -29.14 8.66 -16.88
CA SER A 76 -28.89 8.24 -18.25
C SER A 76 -27.71 7.24 -18.34
N ARG A 77 -27.65 6.49 -19.45
CA ARG A 77 -26.55 5.56 -19.74
C ARG A 77 -25.17 6.28 -19.74
N THR A 78 -25.10 7.50 -20.24
CA THR A 78 -23.88 8.31 -20.27
C THR A 78 -23.36 8.57 -18.86
N VAL A 79 -24.25 8.92 -17.90
CA VAL A 79 -23.92 9.16 -16.49
C VAL A 79 -23.42 7.86 -15.85
N VAL A 80 -24.07 6.71 -16.11
CA VAL A 80 -23.62 5.41 -15.58
C VAL A 80 -22.22 5.06 -16.11
N ARG A 81 -21.99 5.19 -17.41
CA ARG A 81 -20.68 4.87 -18.01
C ARG A 81 -19.58 5.79 -17.52
N GLU A 82 -19.87 7.09 -17.34
CA GLU A 82 -18.91 8.04 -16.74
C GLU A 82 -18.59 7.66 -15.30
N ALA A 83 -19.58 7.29 -14.50
CA ALA A 83 -19.38 6.86 -13.12
C ALA A 83 -18.58 5.55 -13.04
N LEU A 84 -18.91 4.54 -13.84
CA LEU A 84 -18.16 3.29 -13.90
C LEU A 84 -16.71 3.51 -14.37
N SER A 85 -16.50 4.38 -15.37
CA SER A 85 -15.15 4.76 -15.82
C SER A 85 -14.34 5.43 -14.70
N LYS A 86 -14.96 6.31 -13.90
CA LYS A 86 -14.30 6.94 -12.75
C LYS A 86 -14.00 5.94 -11.62
N LEU A 87 -14.92 5.01 -11.33
CA LEU A 87 -14.69 3.93 -10.36
C LEU A 87 -13.56 2.99 -10.83
N GLN A 88 -13.52 2.68 -12.13
CA GLN A 88 -12.47 1.88 -12.74
C GLN A 88 -11.13 2.62 -12.72
N ALA A 89 -11.10 3.88 -13.10
CA ALA A 89 -9.94 4.76 -12.94
C ALA A 89 -9.53 4.88 -11.46
N GLY A 90 -10.49 4.84 -10.52
CA GLY A 90 -10.29 4.73 -9.07
C GLY A 90 -9.80 3.35 -8.59
N GLY A 91 -9.73 2.31 -9.44
CA GLY A 91 -9.33 0.94 -9.07
C GLY A 91 -10.30 0.28 -8.09
N LEU A 92 -11.54 0.76 -8.05
CA LEU A 92 -12.60 0.19 -7.22
C LEU A 92 -13.36 -0.91 -7.95
N VAL A 93 -13.37 -0.88 -9.27
CA VAL A 93 -14.03 -1.89 -10.10
C VAL A 93 -13.19 -2.20 -11.36
N GLU A 94 -13.43 -3.37 -11.95
CA GLU A 94 -12.89 -3.80 -13.23
C GLU A 94 -14.02 -4.25 -14.15
N THR A 95 -13.98 -3.85 -15.42
CA THR A 95 -14.97 -4.27 -16.42
C THR A 95 -14.35 -5.33 -17.33
N LEU A 96 -14.87 -6.55 -17.27
CA LEU A 96 -14.54 -7.64 -18.16
C LEU A 96 -15.52 -7.65 -19.33
N HIS A 97 -15.00 -7.47 -20.56
CA HIS A 97 -15.82 -7.34 -21.75
C HIS A 97 -16.72 -8.56 -21.96
N GLY A 98 -18.03 -8.34 -22.14
CA GLY A 98 -19.02 -9.39 -22.30
C GLY A 98 -19.42 -10.14 -21.02
N VAL A 99 -18.71 -9.93 -19.91
CA VAL A 99 -18.97 -10.62 -18.64
C VAL A 99 -19.65 -9.71 -17.61
N GLY A 100 -19.14 -8.50 -17.41
CA GLY A 100 -19.69 -7.51 -16.48
C GLY A 100 -18.62 -6.71 -15.76
N THR A 101 -19.06 -5.85 -14.81
CA THR A 101 -18.20 -5.06 -13.95
C THR A 101 -18.15 -5.67 -12.57
N PHE A 102 -16.95 -5.86 -12.03
CA PHE A 102 -16.70 -6.52 -10.74
C PHE A 102 -16.03 -5.56 -9.79
N VAL A 103 -16.37 -5.66 -8.51
CA VAL A 103 -15.72 -4.92 -7.43
C VAL A 103 -14.32 -5.47 -7.22
N LEU A 104 -13.34 -4.60 -7.26
CA LEU A 104 -11.97 -4.95 -6.92
C LEU A 104 -11.77 -4.86 -5.40
N GLN A 105 -10.83 -5.64 -4.88
CA GLN A 105 -10.38 -5.42 -3.51
C GLN A 105 -9.82 -4.01 -3.42
N PRO A 106 -10.33 -3.13 -2.53
CA PRO A 106 -9.74 -1.82 -2.34
C PRO A 106 -8.26 -2.02 -2.03
N ARG A 107 -7.41 -1.71 -2.99
CA ARG A 107 -5.98 -1.63 -2.70
C ARG A 107 -5.83 -0.42 -1.79
N SER A 108 -5.39 -0.65 -0.55
CA SER A 108 -5.02 0.40 0.40
C SER A 108 -3.85 1.18 -0.22
N GLY A 109 -4.17 2.20 -1.01
CA GLY A 109 -3.17 2.96 -1.73
C GLY A 109 -3.76 4.30 -2.13
N GLY A 110 -3.24 5.34 -1.50
CA GLY A 110 -3.60 6.73 -1.69
C GLY A 110 -3.41 7.26 -3.11
N VAL A 111 -3.60 8.55 -3.26
CA VAL A 111 -3.70 9.37 -4.48
C VAL A 111 -2.48 9.28 -5.43
N PHE A 112 -1.39 8.62 -5.01
CA PHE A 112 -0.17 8.47 -5.80
C PHE A 112 -0.14 7.08 -6.46
N ARG A 113 -0.47 7.01 -7.75
CA ARG A 113 -0.40 5.77 -8.54
C ARG A 113 0.87 5.75 -9.36
N LEU A 114 1.79 4.91 -8.93
CA LEU A 114 2.81 4.35 -9.81
C LEU A 114 2.34 2.93 -10.14
N ASP A 115 2.12 2.60 -11.40
CA ASP A 115 1.71 1.25 -11.82
C ASP A 115 2.85 0.26 -11.52
N PRO A 116 2.64 -0.78 -10.68
CA PRO A 116 3.68 -1.73 -10.34
C PRO A 116 4.27 -2.47 -11.54
N GLY A 117 3.51 -2.66 -12.61
CA GLY A 117 3.94 -3.35 -13.82
C GLY A 117 4.85 -2.48 -14.70
N GLU A 118 4.55 -1.20 -14.85
CA GLU A 118 5.38 -0.25 -15.59
C GLU A 118 6.67 0.10 -14.84
N ILE A 119 6.60 0.17 -13.51
CA ILE A 119 7.72 0.49 -12.65
C ILE A 119 8.76 -0.64 -12.61
N ALA A 120 8.33 -1.91 -12.59
CA ALA A 120 9.25 -3.04 -12.51
C ALA A 120 10.21 -3.15 -13.69
N ALA A 121 9.83 -2.62 -14.86
CA ALA A 121 10.63 -2.72 -16.10
C ALA A 121 11.57 -1.51 -16.33
N SER A 122 11.31 -0.32 -15.76
CA SER A 122 12.03 0.92 -16.11
C SER A 122 12.41 1.83 -14.94
N VAL A 123 12.14 1.46 -13.67
CA VAL A 123 12.40 2.36 -12.54
C VAL A 123 13.88 2.56 -12.31
N ASP A 124 14.29 3.79 -12.37
CA ASP A 124 15.57 4.24 -11.80
C ASP A 124 15.48 4.20 -10.27
N VAL A 125 15.98 3.10 -9.68
CA VAL A 125 15.99 2.91 -8.22
C VAL A 125 16.80 3.97 -7.52
N LEU A 126 17.79 4.58 -8.17
CA LEU A 126 18.55 5.68 -7.59
C LEU A 126 17.67 6.92 -7.44
N ALA A 127 16.79 7.21 -8.43
CA ALA A 127 15.80 8.28 -8.32
C ALA A 127 14.77 8.03 -7.20
N VAL A 128 14.37 6.77 -7.00
CA VAL A 128 13.49 6.42 -5.88
C VAL A 128 14.18 6.60 -4.54
N LEU A 129 15.44 6.21 -4.41
CA LEU A 129 16.20 6.45 -3.19
C LEU A 129 16.37 7.94 -2.91
N GLU A 130 16.47 8.77 -3.94
CA GLU A 130 16.50 10.24 -3.79
C GLU A 130 15.18 10.77 -3.21
N LEU A 131 14.03 10.28 -3.70
CA LEU A 131 12.73 10.59 -3.13
C LEU A 131 12.62 10.10 -1.66
N ARG A 132 13.07 8.88 -1.37
CA ARG A 132 13.08 8.33 -0.01
C ARG A 132 13.94 9.18 0.93
N ILE A 133 15.12 9.62 0.50
CA ILE A 133 15.98 10.52 1.30
C ILE A 133 15.19 11.75 1.73
N SER A 134 14.42 12.36 0.84
CA SER A 134 13.63 13.54 1.15
C SER A 134 12.49 13.24 2.13
N LEU A 135 11.71 12.20 1.87
CA LEU A 135 10.52 11.86 2.66
C LEU A 135 10.87 11.27 4.03
N GLU A 136 11.79 10.31 4.07
CA GLU A 136 12.08 9.58 5.30
C GLU A 136 12.97 10.37 6.27
N THR A 137 13.79 11.27 5.75
CA THR A 137 14.51 12.23 6.61
C THR A 137 13.52 13.06 7.43
N GLU A 138 12.49 13.64 6.80
CA GLU A 138 11.47 14.38 7.52
C GLU A 138 10.59 13.48 8.39
N SER A 139 10.27 12.28 7.93
CA SER A 139 9.55 11.29 8.74
C SER A 139 10.26 11.00 10.06
N ALA A 140 11.58 10.82 10.04
CA ALA A 140 12.37 10.54 11.24
C ALA A 140 12.33 11.70 12.24
N GLY A 141 12.48 12.94 11.77
CA GLY A 141 12.36 14.12 12.62
C GLY A 141 10.97 14.30 13.24
N LEU A 142 9.93 14.11 12.44
CA LEU A 142 8.56 14.16 12.92
C LEU A 142 8.25 13.02 13.90
N ALA A 143 8.73 11.80 13.62
CA ALA A 143 8.58 10.65 14.51
C ALA A 143 9.26 10.90 15.87
N ALA A 144 10.47 11.46 15.90
CA ALA A 144 11.16 11.83 17.13
C ALA A 144 10.32 12.76 18.00
N SER A 145 9.60 13.72 17.39
CA SER A 145 8.77 14.69 18.10
C SER A 145 7.41 14.13 18.54
N ARG A 146 6.83 13.18 17.79
CA ARG A 146 5.39 12.83 17.88
C ARG A 146 5.10 11.40 18.27
N ARG A 147 6.08 10.51 18.19
CA ARG A 147 5.91 9.08 18.45
C ARG A 147 5.30 8.79 19.82
N THR A 148 4.49 7.76 19.93
CA THR A 148 4.08 7.18 21.21
C THR A 148 5.11 6.17 21.70
N ASP A 149 4.97 5.72 22.95
CA ASP A 149 5.88 4.71 23.50
C ASP A 149 5.62 3.32 22.89
N GLU A 150 4.37 3.02 22.53
CA GLU A 150 4.01 1.80 21.81
C GLU A 150 4.64 1.76 20.41
N GLN A 151 4.68 2.90 19.72
CA GLN A 151 5.35 2.99 18.42
C GLN A 151 6.86 2.80 18.53
N LEU A 152 7.47 3.30 19.61
CA LEU A 152 8.89 3.08 19.89
C LEU A 152 9.18 1.59 20.12
N VAL A 153 8.32 0.90 20.88
CA VAL A 153 8.40 -0.57 21.07
C VAL A 153 8.29 -1.31 19.75
N ALA A 154 7.36 -0.91 18.87
CA ALA A 154 7.20 -1.54 17.56
C ALA A 154 8.43 -1.33 16.65
N MET A 155 9.07 -0.15 16.69
CA MET A 155 10.35 0.09 16.02
C MET A 155 11.45 -0.82 16.56
N ARG A 156 11.56 -0.96 17.89
CA ARG A 156 12.54 -1.85 18.52
C ARG A 156 12.35 -3.29 18.04
N GLN A 157 11.12 -3.79 18.06
CA GLN A 157 10.81 -5.13 17.59
C GLN A 157 11.23 -5.38 16.15
N ALA A 158 11.04 -4.39 15.27
CA ALA A 158 11.48 -4.50 13.88
C ALA A 158 13.01 -4.60 13.75
N LEU A 159 13.76 -3.89 14.59
CA LEU A 159 15.23 -3.97 14.62
C LEU A 159 15.73 -5.28 15.20
N ASP A 160 15.11 -5.78 16.28
CA ASP A 160 15.45 -7.09 16.87
C ASP A 160 15.21 -8.22 15.85
N ASP A 161 14.11 -8.16 15.10
CA ASP A 161 13.82 -9.11 14.01
C ASP A 161 14.87 -8.99 12.88
N PHE A 162 15.29 -7.76 12.54
CA PHE A 162 16.34 -7.54 11.55
C PHE A 162 17.67 -8.16 11.99
N GLU A 163 18.12 -7.86 13.19
CA GLU A 163 19.37 -8.38 13.76
C GLU A 163 19.37 -9.92 13.84
N LYS A 164 18.27 -10.50 14.32
CA LYS A 164 18.09 -11.95 14.35
C LYS A 164 18.23 -12.57 12.96
N ASN A 165 17.61 -11.95 11.94
CA ASN A 165 17.67 -12.45 10.57
C ASN A 165 19.07 -12.26 9.93
N VAL A 166 19.84 -11.27 10.36
CA VAL A 166 21.25 -11.13 9.97
C VAL A 166 22.04 -12.33 10.46
N VAL A 167 21.85 -12.76 11.71
CA VAL A 167 22.58 -13.89 12.34
C VAL A 167 22.24 -15.22 11.68
N VAL A 168 20.96 -15.47 11.37
CA VAL A 168 20.50 -16.73 10.80
C VAL A 168 20.49 -16.74 9.26
N ALA A 169 21.05 -15.72 8.61
CA ALA A 169 20.98 -15.50 7.16
C ALA A 169 19.55 -15.52 6.58
N GLY A 170 18.59 -15.09 7.37
CA GLY A 170 17.16 -15.02 7.01
C GLY A 170 16.80 -13.80 6.16
N ASP A 171 15.48 -13.58 5.98
CA ASP A 171 14.96 -12.42 5.25
C ASP A 171 15.05 -11.15 6.11
N THR A 172 15.95 -10.26 5.76
CA THR A 172 16.11 -8.94 6.42
C THR A 172 15.25 -7.85 5.77
N VAL A 173 14.68 -8.08 4.58
CA VAL A 173 13.92 -7.06 3.82
C VAL A 173 12.61 -6.72 4.51
N GLY A 174 11.90 -7.73 5.01
CA GLY A 174 10.65 -7.53 5.73
C GLY A 174 10.81 -6.70 7.01
N PRO A 175 11.72 -7.05 7.92
CA PRO A 175 12.04 -6.25 9.10
C PRO A 175 12.52 -4.83 8.79
N ASP A 176 13.41 -4.65 7.81
CA ASP A 176 13.87 -3.34 7.32
C ASP A 176 12.69 -2.46 6.93
N PHE A 177 11.83 -2.97 6.06
CA PHE A 177 10.63 -2.26 5.64
C PHE A 177 9.69 -1.92 6.80
N ARG A 178 9.48 -2.85 7.75
CA ARG A 178 8.66 -2.58 8.94
C ARG A 178 9.21 -1.45 9.78
N PHE A 179 10.54 -1.39 9.97
CA PHE A 179 11.19 -0.30 10.73
C PHE A 179 10.91 1.07 10.09
N HIS A 180 11.16 1.23 8.80
CA HIS A 180 10.89 2.46 8.07
C HIS A 180 9.41 2.84 8.04
N LEU A 181 8.51 1.84 7.90
CA LEU A 181 7.08 2.07 7.95
C LEU A 181 6.61 2.54 9.34
N GLN A 182 7.15 1.99 10.43
CA GLN A 182 6.84 2.43 11.78
C GLN A 182 7.26 3.88 12.01
N ILE A 183 8.41 4.31 11.49
CA ILE A 183 8.84 5.70 11.52
C ILE A 183 7.83 6.59 10.78
N ALA A 184 7.43 6.21 9.57
CA ALA A 184 6.44 6.96 8.80
C ALA A 184 5.07 7.06 9.51
N GLN A 185 4.61 5.98 10.14
CA GLN A 185 3.38 5.97 10.96
C GLN A 185 3.49 6.89 12.19
N SER A 186 4.66 6.97 12.79
CA SER A 186 4.92 7.78 13.97
C SER A 186 4.98 9.29 13.70
N THR A 187 4.92 9.70 12.43
CA THR A 187 4.76 11.11 12.05
C THR A 187 3.40 11.69 12.46
N GLY A 188 2.40 10.85 12.71
CA GLY A 188 1.01 11.27 12.91
C GLY A 188 0.31 11.76 11.64
N ASN A 189 0.98 11.72 10.49
CA ASN A 189 0.41 12.08 9.19
C ASN A 189 0.29 10.81 8.32
N PRO A 190 -0.94 10.34 8.02
CA PRO A 190 -1.16 9.08 7.32
C PRO A 190 -0.54 9.03 5.92
N TYR A 191 -0.37 10.16 5.26
CA TYR A 191 0.21 10.22 3.91
C TYR A 191 1.67 9.74 3.85
N PHE A 192 2.48 9.96 4.89
CA PHE A 192 3.82 9.39 4.95
C PHE A 192 3.81 7.86 4.96
N ALA A 193 2.93 7.26 5.77
CA ALA A 193 2.77 5.81 5.83
C ALA A 193 2.22 5.24 4.51
N ASP A 194 1.29 5.93 3.86
CA ASP A 194 0.71 5.49 2.58
C ASP A 194 1.73 5.52 1.45
N ILE A 195 2.53 6.58 1.36
CA ILE A 195 3.64 6.66 0.39
C ILE A 195 4.66 5.56 0.68
N MET A 196 5.04 5.35 1.95
CA MET A 196 6.00 4.30 2.32
C MET A 196 5.49 2.89 1.98
N ARG A 197 4.20 2.58 2.22
CA ARG A 197 3.62 1.30 1.80
C ARG A 197 3.69 1.11 0.29
N HIS A 198 3.37 2.17 -0.46
CA HIS A 198 3.40 2.13 -1.91
C HIS A 198 4.84 1.96 -2.45
N LEU A 199 5.78 2.73 -1.94
CA LEU A 199 7.19 2.62 -2.31
C LEU A 199 7.80 1.28 -1.89
N GLY A 200 7.53 0.81 -0.66
CA GLY A 200 8.14 -0.39 -0.11
C GLY A 200 7.73 -1.68 -0.81
N THR A 201 6.47 -1.82 -1.21
CA THR A 201 5.98 -3.01 -1.91
C THR A 201 6.45 -3.08 -3.36
N THR A 202 6.76 -1.95 -3.96
CA THR A 202 7.07 -1.84 -5.39
C THR A 202 8.57 -1.68 -5.68
N LEU A 203 9.32 -1.08 -4.76
CA LEU A 203 10.61 -0.44 -5.06
C LEU A 203 11.79 -0.89 -4.20
N ILE A 204 11.61 -1.84 -3.26
CA ILE A 204 12.73 -2.57 -2.66
C ILE A 204 12.85 -3.90 -3.43
N PRO A 205 13.50 -3.94 -4.60
CA PRO A 205 13.60 -5.17 -5.35
C PRO A 205 14.53 -6.12 -4.60
N ARG A 206 14.00 -7.25 -4.14
CA ARG A 206 14.77 -8.34 -3.53
C ARG A 206 16.01 -8.74 -4.34
N THR A 207 15.93 -8.64 -5.66
CA THR A 207 17.02 -8.93 -6.61
C THR A 207 18.19 -7.93 -6.53
N ARG A 208 17.93 -6.66 -6.19
CA ARG A 208 18.98 -5.63 -6.13
C ARG A 208 19.74 -5.62 -4.82
N ILE A 209 19.08 -5.98 -3.71
CA ILE A 209 19.74 -6.25 -2.42
C ILE A 209 20.70 -7.44 -2.57
N SER A 210 20.34 -8.44 -3.36
CA SER A 210 21.21 -9.56 -3.69
C SER A 210 22.52 -9.10 -4.35
N ALA A 211 22.48 -8.18 -5.31
CA ALA A 211 23.67 -7.63 -5.97
C ALA A 211 24.61 -6.90 -4.98
N ILE A 212 24.07 -6.11 -4.07
CA ILE A 212 24.84 -5.43 -3.02
C ILE A 212 25.46 -6.45 -2.06
N ARG A 213 24.71 -7.44 -1.62
CA ARG A 213 25.20 -8.52 -0.73
C ARG A 213 26.35 -9.32 -1.36
N THR A 214 26.28 -9.54 -2.68
CA THR A 214 27.32 -10.27 -3.41
C THR A 214 28.59 -9.43 -3.55
N HIS A 215 28.45 -8.11 -3.72
CA HIS A 215 29.60 -7.21 -3.90
C HIS A 215 30.34 -6.93 -2.60
N GLU A 216 29.64 -6.70 -1.49
CA GLU A 216 30.22 -6.28 -0.21
C GLU A 216 30.43 -7.42 0.81
N GLY A 217 30.02 -8.67 0.48
CA GLY A 217 30.07 -9.78 1.43
C GLY A 217 28.98 -9.69 2.50
N GLY A 218 27.85 -10.32 2.28
CA GLY A 218 26.56 -10.31 3.00
C GLY A 218 26.52 -9.86 4.46
N ALA A 219 27.20 -10.54 5.39
CA ALA A 219 27.11 -10.26 6.83
C ALA A 219 27.74 -8.92 7.27
N PRO A 220 28.96 -8.52 6.80
CA PRO A 220 29.51 -7.20 7.13
C PRO A 220 28.66 -6.04 6.63
N TYR A 221 28.05 -6.18 5.45
CA TYR A 221 27.10 -5.18 4.92
C TYR A 221 25.87 -5.01 5.82
N LEU A 222 25.19 -6.11 6.16
CA LEU A 222 24.00 -6.07 6.99
C LEU A 222 24.27 -5.58 8.42
N SER A 223 25.46 -5.86 8.98
CA SER A 223 25.87 -5.33 10.27
C SER A 223 26.06 -3.80 10.25
N ARG A 224 26.56 -3.23 9.13
CA ARG A 224 26.62 -1.78 8.95
C ARG A 224 25.24 -1.15 8.86
N VAL A 225 24.34 -1.76 8.07
CA VAL A 225 22.95 -1.31 7.96
C VAL A 225 22.26 -1.33 9.33
N ASN A 226 22.44 -2.40 10.09
CA ASN A 226 21.86 -2.50 11.44
C ASN A 226 22.35 -1.38 12.36
N ARG A 227 23.63 -1.05 12.33
CA ARG A 227 24.21 0.06 13.12
C ARG A 227 23.60 1.41 12.71
N GLU A 228 23.44 1.66 11.42
CA GLU A 228 22.78 2.86 10.92
C GLU A 228 21.32 2.95 11.43
N HIS A 229 20.59 1.85 11.46
CA HIS A 229 19.23 1.78 12.02
C HIS A 229 19.21 2.06 13.52
N GLU A 230 20.15 1.51 14.29
CA GLU A 230 20.27 1.77 15.72
C GLU A 230 20.50 3.25 16.03
N GLU A 231 21.28 3.95 15.21
CA GLU A 231 21.50 5.40 15.35
C GLU A 231 20.21 6.19 15.13
N ILE A 232 19.41 5.82 14.11
CA ILE A 232 18.09 6.40 13.85
C ILE A 232 17.16 6.16 15.06
N TYR A 233 17.06 4.91 15.49
CA TYR A 233 16.22 4.52 16.62
C TYR A 233 16.61 5.29 17.90
N ALA A 234 17.88 5.34 18.21
CA ALA A 234 18.40 6.03 19.39
C ALA A 234 18.06 7.53 19.39
N ALA A 235 18.13 8.19 18.23
CA ALA A 235 17.73 9.59 18.10
C ALA A 235 16.23 9.79 18.29
N ILE A 236 15.39 8.92 17.71
CA ILE A 236 13.94 8.93 17.89
C ILE A 236 13.57 8.64 19.35
N ALA A 237 14.22 7.69 19.98
CA ALA A 237 14.01 7.33 21.40
C ALA A 237 14.27 8.51 22.33
N ARG A 238 15.34 9.28 22.09
CA ARG A 238 15.67 10.49 22.85
C ARG A 238 14.82 11.70 22.51
N ARG A 239 13.89 11.59 21.58
CA ARG A 239 13.08 12.71 21.06
C ARG A 239 13.95 13.85 20.51
N ASP A 240 14.99 13.52 19.76
CA ASP A 240 15.91 14.45 19.11
C ASP A 240 15.64 14.49 17.59
N PRO A 241 14.82 15.44 17.11
CA PRO A 241 14.44 15.51 15.71
C PRO A 241 15.60 15.75 14.75
N GLU A 242 16.57 16.57 15.16
CA GLU A 242 17.68 16.92 14.28
C GLU A 242 18.66 15.76 14.10
N SER A 243 18.98 15.06 15.19
CA SER A 243 19.79 13.84 15.11
C SER A 243 19.06 12.74 14.35
N ALA A 244 17.74 12.62 14.48
CA ALA A 244 16.96 11.63 13.75
C ALA A 244 16.96 11.91 12.23
N ARG A 245 16.82 13.17 11.81
CA ARG A 245 16.97 13.59 10.41
C ARG A 245 18.36 13.28 9.88
N ALA A 246 19.39 13.66 10.63
CA ALA A 246 20.78 13.43 10.23
C ALA A 246 21.09 11.94 10.04
N ALA A 247 20.74 11.11 11.02
CA ALA A 247 20.94 9.66 10.96
C ALA A 247 20.20 9.00 9.78
N MET A 248 18.93 9.34 9.56
CA MET A 248 18.15 8.82 8.43
C MET A 248 18.74 9.25 7.08
N ARG A 249 19.14 10.51 6.95
CA ARG A 249 19.77 11.02 5.72
C ARG A 249 21.07 10.27 5.43
N ILE A 250 21.92 10.06 6.43
CA ILE A 250 23.17 9.32 6.28
C ILE A 250 22.88 7.88 5.85
N HIS A 251 21.98 7.19 6.52
CA HIS A 251 21.59 5.81 6.21
C HIS A 251 21.14 5.66 4.74
N LEU A 252 20.21 6.49 4.29
CA LEU A 252 19.67 6.38 2.93
C LEU A 252 20.67 6.84 1.86
N THR A 253 21.51 7.84 2.16
CA THR A 253 22.60 8.26 1.26
C THR A 253 23.63 7.15 1.09
N ASN A 254 24.02 6.50 2.19
CA ASN A 254 24.91 5.35 2.15
C ASN A 254 24.27 4.17 1.37
N SER A 255 22.97 3.94 1.54
CA SER A 255 22.25 2.91 0.80
C SER A 255 22.21 3.19 -0.70
N ARG A 256 21.99 4.46 -1.10
CA ARG A 256 22.02 4.90 -2.51
C ARG A 256 23.42 4.70 -3.11
N GLU A 257 24.47 5.07 -2.40
CA GLU A 257 25.86 4.96 -2.86
C GLU A 257 26.27 3.47 -3.01
N ARG A 258 25.95 2.64 -2.03
CA ARG A 258 26.18 1.19 -2.12
C ARG A 258 25.50 0.57 -3.34
N LEU A 259 24.27 0.97 -3.63
CA LEU A 259 23.55 0.47 -4.82
C LEU A 259 24.19 0.95 -6.11
N ARG A 260 24.62 2.21 -6.20
CA ARG A 260 25.30 2.79 -7.35
C ARG A 260 26.57 1.99 -7.67
N ILE A 261 27.41 1.76 -6.67
CA ILE A 261 28.66 0.99 -6.80
C ILE A 261 28.36 -0.44 -7.26
N ALA A 262 27.36 -1.10 -6.68
CA ALA A 262 26.99 -2.46 -7.06
C ALA A 262 26.46 -2.54 -8.51
N GLN A 263 25.71 -1.54 -8.96
CA GLN A 263 25.24 -1.47 -10.36
C GLN A 263 26.39 -1.27 -11.34
N GLU A 264 27.34 -0.40 -11.02
CA GLU A 264 28.53 -0.15 -11.85
C GLU A 264 29.39 -1.40 -11.95
N ALA A 265 29.62 -2.11 -10.84
CA ALA A 265 30.36 -3.36 -10.83
C ALA A 265 29.67 -4.45 -11.66
N ALA A 266 28.36 -4.57 -11.56
CA ALA A 266 27.58 -5.52 -12.36
C ALA A 266 27.64 -5.20 -13.87
N GLN A 267 27.57 -3.92 -14.24
CA GLN A 267 27.70 -3.49 -15.63
C GLN A 267 29.10 -3.75 -16.20
N GLN A 268 30.15 -3.50 -15.41
CA GLN A 268 31.55 -3.78 -15.82
C GLN A 268 31.75 -5.27 -16.03
N LYS A 269 31.24 -6.11 -15.11
CA LYS A 269 31.31 -7.57 -15.25
C LYS A 269 30.59 -8.05 -16.52
N ALA A 270 29.35 -7.58 -16.75
CA ALA A 270 28.61 -7.96 -17.95
C ALA A 270 29.34 -7.58 -19.26
N LYS A 271 29.98 -6.40 -19.30
CA LYS A 271 30.79 -5.98 -20.45
C LYS A 271 32.02 -6.88 -20.64
N ALA A 272 32.71 -7.27 -19.56
CA ALA A 272 33.84 -8.15 -19.59
C ALA A 272 33.46 -9.57 -20.10
N ASP A 273 32.35 -10.11 -19.58
CA ASP A 273 31.84 -11.43 -19.99
C ASP A 273 31.42 -11.43 -21.47
N ALA A 274 30.80 -10.36 -21.97
CA ALA A 274 30.44 -10.20 -23.37
C ALA A 274 31.68 -10.12 -24.28
N ALA A 275 32.71 -9.38 -23.88
CA ALA A 275 33.98 -9.30 -24.63
C ALA A 275 34.71 -10.64 -24.68
N ALA A 276 34.75 -11.38 -23.58
CA ALA A 276 35.35 -12.72 -23.53
C ALA A 276 34.61 -13.72 -24.45
N SER A 277 33.27 -13.68 -24.46
CA SER A 277 32.44 -14.51 -25.34
C SER A 277 32.67 -14.20 -26.82
N ALA A 278 32.80 -12.91 -27.18
CA ALA A 278 33.11 -12.52 -28.57
C ALA A 278 34.49 -12.94 -29.02
N ALA A 279 35.50 -12.91 -28.16
CA ALA A 279 36.85 -13.35 -28.44
C ALA A 279 36.94 -14.88 -28.61
N GLY A 280 36.14 -15.67 -27.91
CA GLY A 280 36.10 -17.14 -28.01
C GLY A 280 35.44 -17.66 -29.28
N GLN A 281 34.62 -16.86 -29.97
CA GLN A 281 33.95 -17.26 -31.22
C GLN A 281 34.76 -16.96 -32.50
N GLY A 282 35.90 -16.25 -32.36
CA GLY A 282 36.74 -15.84 -33.51
C GLY A 282 37.94 -16.75 -33.83
N ALA A 283 38.14 -17.87 -33.15
CA ALA A 283 39.24 -18.80 -33.48
C ALA A 283 38.81 -19.72 -34.66
N PRO A 284 39.46 -19.63 -35.83
CA PRO A 284 39.21 -20.60 -36.90
C PRO A 284 39.62 -22.00 -36.44
N ALA A 285 38.74 -22.96 -36.69
CA ALA A 285 39.07 -24.37 -36.49
C ALA A 285 40.28 -24.77 -37.37
N PRO A 286 41.18 -25.64 -36.88
CA PRO A 286 42.37 -26.07 -37.60
C PRO A 286 42.05 -26.89 -38.83
#